data_d4e03772629cb99883480e28ab0cd93c
#
_entry.id   d4e03772629cb99883480e28ab0cd93c
#
_cell.length_a   1.000
_cell.length_b   1.000
_cell.length_c   1.000
_cell.angle_alpha   90.00
_cell.angle_beta   90.00
_cell.angle_gamma   90.00
#
_symmetry.space_group_name_H-M   'P 1'
#
loop_
_entity.id
_entity.type
_entity.pdbx_description
1 polymer ?
#
loop_
_entity_poly.entity_id
_entity_poly.type
_entity_poly.pdbx_seq_one_letter_code
_entity_poly.pdbx_strand_id
1 'polypeptide(L)'
;MIDNFFEVKNVDFVAGGKIKVRNVSFKIEKEGDVICLLGPSGIGKTTVLRTIAGLEEIQNGHIKLKNKIISSKDKNVEPENRNISLAFQENSLFPHYTVEKNILLGYEKNKGKKDQQISFKEIVDLLDIEQILNQYPHQISAGEAQRAALARSLLTQPDLLLLDEPLSNVDQNFKEEIQVKLKNILKSLKITTIIVTHDSYEAFYLGSKCGIILNEELKQFDDPYKVYHLPNSIEVVNFLNRGVLIPAKVTSPKSLESNDLGTITGNFTKPFPVGTDVKLLIQPEDLQHDDHSNLKLEVVDTKFRGTSFIYTLKTLSNTLIPVFVHSHHIHQHEVDEKFGIKRPIHIEHLVCF
;
A
#
# COMPACT_ATOMS: atom_id res chain seq x y z
N MET A 1 23.21 -13.30 14.61
CA MET A 1 22.45 -12.33 13.80
C MET A 1 20.99 -12.78 13.80
N ILE A 2 20.02 -11.85 13.88
CA ILE A 2 18.59 -12.18 13.70
C ILE A 2 18.40 -12.32 12.20
N ASP A 3 18.10 -13.52 11.70
CA ASP A 3 17.95 -13.77 10.25
C ASP A 3 16.74 -13.02 9.66
N ASN A 4 15.65 -12.89 10.44
CA ASN A 4 14.49 -12.07 10.10
C ASN A 4 13.93 -11.47 11.39
N PHE A 5 13.58 -10.19 11.37
CA PHE A 5 12.95 -9.53 12.52
C PHE A 5 11.55 -10.09 12.79
N PHE A 6 10.75 -10.24 11.71
CA PHE A 6 9.41 -10.80 11.75
C PHE A 6 9.18 -11.76 10.57
N GLU A 7 8.50 -12.86 10.80
CA GLU A 7 8.21 -13.88 9.77
C GLU A 7 6.79 -14.42 9.94
N VAL A 8 6.05 -14.44 8.85
CA VAL A 8 4.82 -15.23 8.65
C VAL A 8 5.14 -16.31 7.62
N LYS A 9 4.86 -17.58 7.94
CA LYS A 9 5.17 -18.70 7.03
C LYS A 9 4.03 -19.68 6.94
N ASN A 10 3.47 -19.81 5.73
CA ASN A 10 2.39 -20.71 5.36
C ASN A 10 1.15 -20.61 6.29
N VAL A 11 0.76 -19.39 6.66
CA VAL A 11 -0.30 -19.14 7.64
C VAL A 11 -1.65 -18.99 6.95
N ASP A 12 -2.65 -19.70 7.48
CA ASP A 12 -4.05 -19.47 7.18
C ASP A 12 -4.66 -18.58 8.28
N PHE A 13 -5.04 -17.37 7.88
CA PHE A 13 -5.70 -16.40 8.77
C PHE A 13 -7.19 -16.65 8.80
N VAL A 14 -7.75 -16.83 10.01
CA VAL A 14 -9.13 -17.28 10.24
C VAL A 14 -9.87 -16.25 11.09
N ALA A 15 -11.12 -15.99 10.77
CA ALA A 15 -12.04 -15.23 11.62
C ALA A 15 -13.42 -15.88 11.59
N GLY A 16 -14.02 -16.07 12.79
CA GLY A 16 -15.32 -16.69 12.93
C GLY A 16 -15.38 -18.12 12.34
N GLY A 17 -14.29 -18.89 12.45
CA GLY A 17 -14.18 -20.25 11.94
C GLY A 17 -14.02 -20.38 10.42
N LYS A 18 -13.89 -19.25 9.69
CA LYS A 18 -13.70 -19.25 8.22
C LYS A 18 -12.34 -18.68 7.86
N ILE A 19 -11.65 -19.31 6.91
CA ILE A 19 -10.41 -18.78 6.35
C ILE A 19 -10.74 -17.48 5.62
N LYS A 20 -9.98 -16.44 5.92
CA LYS A 20 -10.05 -15.11 5.28
C LYS A 20 -8.90 -14.89 4.32
N VAL A 21 -7.69 -15.32 4.70
CA VAL A 21 -6.52 -15.27 3.83
C VAL A 21 -5.73 -16.55 4.05
N ARG A 22 -5.40 -17.25 2.98
CA ARG A 22 -4.77 -18.58 3.03
C ARG A 22 -3.32 -18.58 2.60
N ASN A 23 -2.54 -19.49 3.16
CA ASN A 23 -1.16 -19.82 2.78
C ASN A 23 -0.24 -18.58 2.66
N VAL A 24 -0.38 -17.64 3.57
CA VAL A 24 0.37 -16.39 3.54
C VAL A 24 1.80 -16.61 4.03
N SER A 25 2.76 -16.12 3.25
CA SER A 25 4.16 -16.09 3.65
C SER A 25 4.80 -14.76 3.28
N PHE A 26 5.36 -14.08 4.27
CA PHE A 26 6.20 -12.90 4.09
C PHE A 26 7.14 -12.70 5.28
N LYS A 27 8.14 -11.84 5.11
CA LYS A 27 9.11 -11.54 6.16
C LYS A 27 9.49 -10.06 6.18
N ILE A 28 9.83 -9.57 7.37
CA ILE A 28 10.49 -8.29 7.60
C ILE A 28 11.91 -8.61 8.05
N GLU A 29 12.89 -8.21 7.24
CA GLU A 29 14.29 -8.57 7.50
C GLU A 29 14.90 -7.66 8.55
N LYS A 30 14.61 -6.36 8.50
CA LYS A 30 15.23 -5.36 9.36
C LYS A 30 14.25 -4.76 10.36
N GLU A 31 14.75 -4.53 11.57
CA GLU A 31 14.05 -3.72 12.55
C GLU A 31 13.89 -2.27 12.03
N GLY A 32 12.71 -1.70 12.21
CA GLY A 32 12.36 -0.37 11.73
C GLY A 32 11.78 -0.32 10.31
N ASP A 33 11.72 -1.44 9.59
CA ASP A 33 11.05 -1.50 8.29
C ASP A 33 9.53 -1.35 8.46
N VAL A 34 8.93 -0.63 7.51
CA VAL A 34 7.47 -0.47 7.40
C VAL A 34 7.00 -1.29 6.21
N ILE A 35 6.05 -2.20 6.42
CA ILE A 35 5.37 -2.89 5.33
C ILE A 35 3.90 -2.51 5.27
N CYS A 36 3.35 -2.46 4.06
CA CYS A 36 1.95 -2.17 3.84
C CYS A 36 1.25 -3.36 3.19
N LEU A 37 0.08 -3.75 3.70
CA LEU A 37 -0.78 -4.76 3.10
C LEU A 37 -2.00 -4.08 2.49
N LEU A 38 -2.14 -4.23 1.17
CA LEU A 38 -3.24 -3.67 0.39
C LEU A 38 -4.23 -4.74 -0.02
N GLY A 39 -5.46 -4.34 -0.20
CA GLY A 39 -6.53 -5.19 -0.72
C GLY A 39 -7.90 -4.54 -0.55
N PRO A 40 -8.94 -5.06 -1.19
CA PRO A 40 -10.30 -4.56 -1.06
C PRO A 40 -10.80 -4.58 0.39
N SER A 41 -11.82 -3.76 0.69
CA SER A 41 -12.48 -3.81 1.99
C SER A 41 -13.10 -5.20 2.21
N GLY A 42 -12.98 -5.72 3.44
CA GLY A 42 -13.53 -7.03 3.80
C GLY A 42 -12.72 -8.27 3.37
N ILE A 43 -11.57 -8.11 2.68
CA ILE A 43 -10.74 -9.24 2.22
C ILE A 43 -10.02 -9.99 3.36
N GLY A 44 -10.01 -9.45 4.57
CA GLY A 44 -9.35 -10.09 5.72
C GLY A 44 -8.08 -9.40 6.22
N LYS A 45 -7.77 -8.17 5.76
CA LYS A 45 -6.58 -7.40 6.24
C LYS A 45 -6.57 -7.21 7.76
N THR A 46 -7.69 -6.77 8.33
CA THR A 46 -7.86 -6.64 9.79
C THR A 46 -7.68 -7.98 10.51
N THR A 47 -8.14 -9.09 9.91
CA THR A 47 -7.93 -10.44 10.45
C THR A 47 -6.44 -10.79 10.52
N VAL A 48 -5.65 -10.43 9.49
CA VAL A 48 -4.19 -10.60 9.52
C VAL A 48 -3.59 -9.87 10.72
N LEU A 49 -3.94 -8.59 10.93
CA LEU A 49 -3.43 -7.82 12.07
C LEU A 49 -3.88 -8.40 13.42
N ARG A 50 -5.17 -8.75 13.56
CA ARG A 50 -5.71 -9.34 14.81
C ARG A 50 -4.99 -10.64 15.18
N THR A 51 -4.75 -11.50 14.19
CA THR A 51 -4.02 -12.76 14.40
C THR A 51 -2.56 -12.51 14.80
N ILE A 52 -1.86 -11.57 14.15
CA ILE A 52 -0.49 -11.18 14.54
C ILE A 52 -0.47 -10.61 15.96
N ALA A 53 -1.48 -9.84 16.34
CA ALA A 53 -1.63 -9.32 17.71
C ALA A 53 -1.95 -10.40 18.75
N GLY A 54 -2.41 -11.59 18.35
CA GLY A 54 -2.78 -12.70 19.24
C GLY A 54 -4.25 -12.76 19.61
N LEU A 55 -5.08 -11.95 18.97
CA LEU A 55 -6.52 -11.91 19.22
C LEU A 55 -7.29 -13.01 18.46
N GLU A 56 -6.64 -13.64 17.50
CA GLU A 56 -7.15 -14.76 16.70
C GLU A 56 -6.07 -15.84 16.59
N GLU A 57 -6.48 -17.10 16.48
CA GLU A 57 -5.58 -18.24 16.31
C GLU A 57 -5.31 -18.54 14.84
N ILE A 58 -4.22 -19.25 14.57
CA ILE A 58 -3.89 -19.77 13.23
C ILE A 58 -4.18 -21.26 13.16
N GLN A 59 -4.55 -21.74 11.96
CA GLN A 59 -4.76 -23.19 11.76
C GLN A 59 -3.49 -23.87 11.25
N ASN A 60 -2.70 -23.18 10.42
CA ASN A 60 -1.50 -23.73 9.78
C ASN A 60 -0.34 -22.73 9.87
N GLY A 61 0.87 -23.22 9.68
CA GLY A 61 2.08 -22.42 9.61
C GLY A 61 2.56 -21.90 10.96
N HIS A 62 3.29 -20.79 10.93
CA HIS A 62 3.76 -20.13 12.15
C HIS A 62 4.04 -18.65 11.91
N ILE A 63 4.00 -17.90 13.03
CA ILE A 63 4.40 -16.49 13.09
C ILE A 63 5.57 -16.38 14.10
N LYS A 64 6.65 -15.70 13.70
CA LYS A 64 7.80 -15.41 14.55
C LYS A 64 8.04 -13.91 14.68
N LEU A 65 8.42 -13.48 15.88
CA LEU A 65 8.93 -12.14 16.18
C LEU A 65 10.27 -12.29 16.89
N LYS A 66 11.33 -11.64 16.38
CA LYS A 66 12.71 -11.74 16.93
C LYS A 66 13.15 -13.20 17.16
N ASN A 67 12.97 -14.05 16.13
CA ASN A 67 13.24 -15.49 16.16
C ASN A 67 12.41 -16.34 17.14
N LYS A 68 11.45 -15.76 17.86
CA LYS A 68 10.57 -16.50 18.78
C LYS A 68 9.23 -16.78 18.09
N ILE A 69 8.77 -18.03 18.15
CA ILE A 69 7.41 -18.38 17.68
C ILE A 69 6.41 -17.75 18.64
N ILE A 70 5.55 -16.88 18.10
CA ILE A 70 4.44 -16.22 18.83
C ILE A 70 3.08 -16.85 18.50
N SER A 71 2.94 -17.48 17.33
CA SER A 71 1.76 -18.29 16.96
C SER A 71 2.19 -19.49 16.13
N SER A 72 1.62 -20.65 16.44
CA SER A 72 1.66 -21.88 15.64
C SER A 72 0.42 -22.71 15.97
N LYS A 73 0.21 -23.86 15.32
CA LYS A 73 -0.90 -24.77 15.65
C LYS A 73 -0.97 -25.13 17.13
N ASP A 74 0.22 -25.30 17.78
CA ASP A 74 0.33 -25.79 19.16
C ASP A 74 0.69 -24.70 20.16
N LYS A 75 0.88 -23.47 19.70
CA LYS A 75 1.31 -22.35 20.56
C LYS A 75 0.68 -21.04 20.09
N ASN A 76 -0.04 -20.39 21.00
CA ASN A 76 -0.51 -19.02 20.82
C ASN A 76 -0.10 -18.20 22.05
N VAL A 77 0.84 -17.27 21.88
CA VAL A 77 1.28 -16.37 22.94
C VAL A 77 0.18 -15.33 23.16
N GLU A 78 -0.22 -15.12 24.39
CA GLU A 78 -1.25 -14.12 24.74
C GLU A 78 -0.84 -12.71 24.28
N PRO A 79 -1.81 -11.86 23.86
CA PRO A 79 -1.53 -10.52 23.30
C PRO A 79 -0.65 -9.65 24.19
N GLU A 80 -0.89 -9.64 25.51
CA GLU A 80 -0.13 -8.86 26.51
C GLU A 80 1.35 -9.26 26.60
N ASN A 81 1.69 -10.49 26.19
CA ASN A 81 3.04 -11.05 26.23
C ASN A 81 3.80 -10.93 24.89
N ARG A 82 3.17 -10.35 23.85
CA ARG A 82 3.81 -10.24 22.50
C ARG A 82 4.68 -9.01 22.32
N ASN A 83 4.55 -7.99 23.14
CA ASN A 83 5.11 -6.64 22.92
C ASN A 83 4.75 -6.07 21.54
N ILE A 84 3.52 -6.30 21.11
CA ILE A 84 2.90 -5.79 19.88
C ILE A 84 1.84 -4.77 20.26
N SER A 85 1.74 -3.66 19.55
CA SER A 85 0.67 -2.68 19.69
C SER A 85 -0.20 -2.67 18.45
N LEU A 86 -1.51 -2.67 18.63
CA LEU A 86 -2.49 -2.61 17.56
C LEU A 86 -3.37 -1.36 17.72
N ALA A 87 -3.34 -0.48 16.70
CA ALA A 87 -4.30 0.60 16.55
C ALA A 87 -5.40 0.15 15.58
N PHE A 88 -6.61 0.02 16.10
CA PHE A 88 -7.79 -0.38 15.33
C PHE A 88 -8.34 0.78 14.50
N GLN A 89 -9.04 0.45 13.41
CA GLN A 89 -9.74 1.41 12.55
C GLN A 89 -10.84 2.16 13.32
N GLU A 90 -11.61 1.45 14.14
CA GLU A 90 -12.57 2.08 15.04
C GLU A 90 -11.82 2.65 16.26
N ASN A 91 -12.08 3.92 16.54
CA ASN A 91 -11.42 4.66 17.60
C ASN A 91 -11.65 3.97 18.94
N SER A 92 -10.69 3.15 19.36
CA SER A 92 -10.74 2.38 20.59
C SER A 92 -10.33 3.20 21.82
N LEU A 93 -10.64 4.52 21.82
CA LEU A 93 -10.43 5.36 23.00
C LEU A 93 -11.44 5.01 24.07
N PHE A 94 -10.98 4.97 25.32
CA PHE A 94 -11.86 4.76 26.46
C PHE A 94 -12.74 5.99 26.67
N PRO A 95 -14.09 5.89 26.58
CA PRO A 95 -14.98 7.04 26.56
C PRO A 95 -15.03 7.82 27.89
N HIS A 96 -14.65 7.17 28.99
CA HIS A 96 -14.61 7.74 30.34
C HIS A 96 -13.28 8.39 30.71
N TYR A 97 -12.29 8.37 29.79
CA TYR A 97 -11.01 9.04 29.94
C TYR A 97 -10.91 10.22 28.97
N THR A 98 -10.20 11.28 29.40
CA THR A 98 -9.78 12.35 28.48
C THR A 98 -8.81 11.81 27.43
N VAL A 99 -8.58 12.57 26.37
CA VAL A 99 -7.59 12.23 25.35
C VAL A 99 -6.20 12.04 25.99
N GLU A 100 -5.77 12.94 26.84
CA GLU A 100 -4.51 12.82 27.56
C GLU A 100 -4.39 11.51 28.33
N LYS A 101 -5.40 11.17 29.14
CA LYS A 101 -5.40 9.92 29.90
C LYS A 101 -5.39 8.68 29.01
N ASN A 102 -6.12 8.73 27.90
CA ASN A 102 -6.07 7.66 26.88
C ASN A 102 -4.66 7.43 26.34
N ILE A 103 -3.95 8.50 25.99
CA ILE A 103 -2.60 8.44 25.46
C ILE A 103 -1.61 7.93 26.52
N LEU A 104 -1.72 8.42 27.75
CA LEU A 104 -0.85 8.03 28.86
C LEU A 104 -0.97 6.56 29.27
N LEU A 105 -2.07 5.86 28.94
CA LEU A 105 -2.15 4.40 29.14
C LEU A 105 -1.07 3.65 28.34
N GLY A 106 -0.69 4.16 27.17
CA GLY A 106 0.44 3.63 26.41
C GLY A 106 1.79 3.86 27.10
N TYR A 107 1.94 5.00 27.78
CA TYR A 107 3.14 5.36 28.54
C TYR A 107 3.33 4.51 29.78
N GLU A 108 2.27 4.28 30.56
CA GLU A 108 2.35 3.52 31.83
C GLU A 108 2.83 2.08 31.62
N LYS A 109 2.47 1.46 30.50
CA LYS A 109 2.94 0.11 30.12
C LYS A 109 4.47 0.04 29.99
N ASN A 110 5.15 1.15 29.69
CA ASN A 110 6.58 1.23 29.48
C ASN A 110 7.36 1.92 30.60
N LYS A 111 6.68 2.33 31.66
CA LYS A 111 7.30 2.99 32.82
C LYS A 111 8.37 2.09 33.47
N GLY A 112 9.63 2.48 33.28
CA GLY A 112 10.80 1.72 33.78
C GLY A 112 11.65 1.02 32.70
N LYS A 113 11.28 1.03 31.45
CA LYS A 113 12.20 0.67 30.35
C LYS A 113 13.24 1.80 30.19
N LYS A 114 14.53 1.44 30.21
CA LYS A 114 15.66 2.40 30.28
C LYS A 114 15.84 3.30 29.08
N ASP A 115 15.24 3.00 27.92
CA ASP A 115 15.45 3.70 26.66
C ASP A 115 14.14 4.25 26.09
N GLN A 116 13.53 5.21 26.80
CA GLN A 116 12.36 5.91 26.29
C GLN A 116 12.80 6.86 25.18
N GLN A 117 12.57 6.48 23.93
CA GLN A 117 13.06 7.21 22.73
C GLN A 117 12.17 8.38 22.30
N ILE A 118 10.89 8.42 22.79
CA ILE A 118 9.96 9.50 22.45
C ILE A 118 9.16 9.91 23.68
N SER A 119 9.04 11.21 23.89
CA SER A 119 8.26 11.79 24.98
C SER A 119 6.79 11.97 24.60
N PHE A 120 5.92 12.07 25.63
CA PHE A 120 4.52 12.44 25.46
C PHE A 120 4.37 13.73 24.64
N LYS A 121 5.17 14.76 24.99
CA LYS A 121 5.12 16.06 24.32
C LYS A 121 5.44 15.96 22.84
N GLU A 122 6.51 15.25 22.47
CA GLU A 122 6.89 15.07 21.05
C GLU A 122 5.79 14.38 20.24
N ILE A 123 5.09 13.38 20.80
CA ILE A 123 3.97 12.73 20.12
C ILE A 123 2.77 13.67 19.98
N VAL A 124 2.46 14.44 21.02
CA VAL A 124 1.36 15.40 21.02
C VAL A 124 1.56 16.48 19.96
N ASP A 125 2.76 17.09 19.94
CA ASP A 125 3.14 18.11 18.97
C ASP A 125 3.09 17.56 17.52
N LEU A 126 3.57 16.36 17.35
CA LEU A 126 3.68 15.70 16.06
C LEU A 126 2.33 15.37 15.44
N LEU A 127 1.38 14.89 16.24
CA LEU A 127 0.03 14.51 15.79
C LEU A 127 -0.96 15.68 15.85
N ASP A 128 -0.49 16.87 16.27
CA ASP A 128 -1.31 18.08 16.37
C ASP A 128 -2.59 17.83 17.18
N ILE A 129 -2.41 17.39 18.46
CA ILE A 129 -3.53 17.02 19.35
C ILE A 129 -3.48 17.74 20.68
N GLU A 130 -2.63 18.77 20.85
CA GLU A 130 -2.48 19.50 22.12
C GLU A 130 -3.80 20.12 22.57
N GLN A 131 -4.55 20.74 21.65
CA GLN A 131 -5.79 21.45 21.93
C GLN A 131 -6.93 20.54 22.38
N ILE A 132 -6.84 19.23 22.17
CA ILE A 132 -7.89 18.26 22.53
C ILE A 132 -7.56 17.41 23.76
N LEU A 133 -6.39 17.58 24.38
CA LEU A 133 -5.91 16.71 25.47
C LEU A 133 -6.90 16.61 26.64
N ASN A 134 -7.55 17.72 26.97
CA ASN A 134 -8.53 17.79 28.07
C ASN A 134 -9.94 17.36 27.69
N GLN A 135 -10.20 17.06 26.41
CA GLN A 135 -11.50 16.67 25.90
C GLN A 135 -11.72 15.16 26.05
N TYR A 136 -12.99 14.75 26.04
CA TYR A 136 -13.40 13.35 26.00
C TYR A 136 -13.61 12.87 24.56
N PRO A 137 -13.54 11.56 24.27
CA PRO A 137 -13.73 11.03 22.92
C PRO A 137 -15.01 11.46 22.21
N HIS A 138 -16.09 11.70 22.92
CA HIS A 138 -17.35 12.16 22.34
C HIS A 138 -17.38 13.67 21.99
N GLN A 139 -16.34 14.43 22.35
CA GLN A 139 -16.21 15.87 22.13
C GLN A 139 -15.28 16.21 20.94
N ILE A 140 -14.62 15.22 20.38
CA ILE A 140 -13.62 15.37 19.32
C ILE A 140 -14.09 14.74 18.02
N SER A 141 -13.54 15.21 16.90
CA SER A 141 -13.78 14.62 15.58
C SER A 141 -13.21 13.20 15.44
N ALA A 142 -13.70 12.44 14.47
CA ALA A 142 -13.19 11.10 14.18
C ALA A 142 -11.70 11.11 13.81
N GLY A 143 -11.22 12.13 13.06
CA GLY A 143 -9.81 12.28 12.73
C GLY A 143 -8.93 12.57 13.94
N GLU A 144 -9.38 13.42 14.87
CA GLU A 144 -8.68 13.70 16.14
C GLU A 144 -8.62 12.46 17.01
N ALA A 145 -9.72 11.72 17.13
CA ALA A 145 -9.76 10.47 17.87
C ALA A 145 -8.80 9.42 17.27
N GLN A 146 -8.69 9.35 15.95
CA GLN A 146 -7.74 8.47 15.27
C GLN A 146 -6.29 8.87 15.57
N ARG A 147 -5.94 10.17 15.53
CA ARG A 147 -4.61 10.66 15.92
C ARG A 147 -4.29 10.37 17.38
N ALA A 148 -5.26 10.54 18.28
CA ALA A 148 -5.09 10.21 19.71
C ALA A 148 -4.88 8.69 19.95
N ALA A 149 -5.58 7.83 19.23
CA ALA A 149 -5.39 6.38 19.28
C ALA A 149 -4.01 5.96 18.73
N LEU A 150 -3.54 6.63 17.67
CA LEU A 150 -2.19 6.45 17.12
C LEU A 150 -1.13 6.89 18.14
N ALA A 151 -1.32 8.06 18.80
CA ALA A 151 -0.43 8.55 19.84
C ALA A 151 -0.28 7.52 20.99
N ARG A 152 -1.39 6.96 21.46
CA ARG A 152 -1.39 5.91 22.49
C ARG A 152 -0.56 4.70 22.05
N SER A 153 -0.75 4.26 20.82
CA SER A 153 -0.06 3.08 20.28
C SER A 153 1.44 3.30 20.12
N LEU A 154 1.86 4.49 19.68
CA LEU A 154 3.27 4.88 19.54
C LEU A 154 3.99 4.97 20.89
N LEU A 155 3.33 5.52 21.92
CA LEU A 155 3.90 5.63 23.27
C LEU A 155 4.14 4.27 23.94
N THR A 156 3.52 3.19 23.49
CA THR A 156 3.85 1.84 23.98
C THR A 156 5.24 1.38 23.55
N GLN A 157 5.88 2.02 22.57
CA GLN A 157 7.16 1.64 21.97
C GLN A 157 7.27 0.11 21.76
N PRO A 158 6.38 -0.46 20.94
CA PRO A 158 6.31 -1.89 20.74
C PRO A 158 7.46 -2.40 19.86
N ASP A 159 7.76 -3.70 19.94
CA ASP A 159 8.63 -4.36 18.98
C ASP A 159 8.02 -4.34 17.55
N LEU A 160 6.68 -4.48 17.48
CA LEU A 160 5.92 -4.44 16.23
C LEU A 160 4.65 -3.61 16.42
N LEU A 161 4.50 -2.57 15.60
CA LEU A 161 3.30 -1.74 15.56
C LEU A 161 2.39 -2.20 14.41
N LEU A 162 1.13 -2.39 14.70
CA LEU A 162 0.10 -2.78 13.75
C LEU A 162 -0.91 -1.63 13.60
N LEU A 163 -1.09 -1.13 12.37
CA LEU A 163 -1.98 -0.02 12.07
C LEU A 163 -3.07 -0.46 11.09
N ASP A 164 -4.31 -0.39 11.51
CA ASP A 164 -5.47 -0.72 10.68
C ASP A 164 -6.11 0.55 10.14
N GLU A 165 -5.88 0.83 8.84
CA GLU A 165 -6.33 2.01 8.10
C GLU A 165 -6.09 3.34 8.86
N PRO A 166 -4.83 3.64 9.25
CA PRO A 166 -4.51 4.70 10.22
C PRO A 166 -4.87 6.12 9.76
N LEU A 167 -5.12 6.34 8.46
CA LEU A 167 -5.40 7.65 7.89
C LEU A 167 -6.73 7.69 7.12
N SER A 168 -7.61 6.71 7.32
CA SER A 168 -8.89 6.63 6.59
C SER A 168 -9.86 7.76 6.92
N ASN A 169 -9.85 8.26 8.16
CA ASN A 169 -10.74 9.33 8.65
C ASN A 169 -10.05 10.71 8.69
N VAL A 170 -8.85 10.82 8.12
CA VAL A 170 -8.12 12.10 8.07
C VAL A 170 -8.57 12.88 6.82
N ASP A 171 -8.85 14.18 7.00
CA ASP A 171 -9.14 15.08 5.88
C ASP A 171 -8.01 15.04 4.84
N GLN A 172 -8.39 15.07 3.55
CA GLN A 172 -7.44 14.95 2.45
C GLN A 172 -6.34 16.03 2.48
N ASN A 173 -6.68 17.24 2.93
CA ASN A 173 -5.72 18.35 3.01
C ASN A 173 -4.62 18.11 4.05
N PHE A 174 -4.93 17.38 5.12
CA PHE A 174 -3.99 17.05 6.20
C PHE A 174 -3.34 15.68 6.01
N LYS A 175 -3.88 14.83 5.15
CA LYS A 175 -3.42 13.45 4.99
C LYS A 175 -1.95 13.38 4.60
N GLU A 176 -1.51 14.17 3.64
CA GLU A 176 -0.12 14.20 3.17
C GLU A 176 0.83 14.66 4.29
N GLU A 177 0.48 15.70 5.04
CA GLU A 177 1.29 16.18 6.16
C GLU A 177 1.44 15.12 7.25
N ILE A 178 0.34 14.46 7.62
CA ILE A 178 0.37 13.40 8.63
C ILE A 178 1.16 12.18 8.13
N GLN A 179 1.06 11.82 6.85
CA GLN A 179 1.88 10.75 6.26
C GLN A 179 3.38 11.05 6.39
N VAL A 180 3.80 12.29 6.07
CA VAL A 180 5.19 12.71 6.22
C VAL A 180 5.64 12.61 7.68
N LYS A 181 4.85 13.16 8.60
CA LYS A 181 5.12 13.11 10.04
C LYS A 181 5.21 11.66 10.53
N LEU A 182 4.23 10.83 10.21
CA LEU A 182 4.20 9.41 10.60
C LEU A 182 5.44 8.66 10.08
N LYS A 183 5.79 8.82 8.81
CA LYS A 183 6.97 8.19 8.22
C LYS A 183 8.25 8.58 8.96
N ASN A 184 8.41 9.86 9.26
CA ASN A 184 9.58 10.38 9.97
C ASN A 184 9.70 9.81 11.38
N ILE A 185 8.57 9.68 12.12
CA ILE A 185 8.57 9.07 13.45
C ILE A 185 8.95 7.60 13.38
N LEU A 186 8.24 6.82 12.56
CA LEU A 186 8.50 5.39 12.47
C LEU A 186 9.97 5.13 12.14
N LYS A 187 10.55 5.97 11.26
CA LYS A 187 11.97 5.90 10.90
C LYS A 187 12.90 6.31 12.06
N SER A 188 12.60 7.41 12.75
CA SER A 188 13.45 7.92 13.84
C SER A 188 13.46 6.98 15.04
N LEU A 189 12.32 6.41 15.38
CA LEU A 189 12.15 5.45 16.48
C LEU A 189 12.49 4.01 16.10
N LYS A 190 12.78 3.74 14.82
CA LYS A 190 13.02 2.38 14.28
C LYS A 190 11.92 1.39 14.67
N ILE A 191 10.66 1.84 14.70
CA ILE A 191 9.53 0.97 15.03
C ILE A 191 9.17 0.17 13.78
N THR A 192 9.35 -1.17 13.86
CA THR A 192 8.86 -2.06 12.82
C THR A 192 7.35 -2.01 12.75
N THR A 193 6.79 -1.79 11.56
CA THR A 193 5.37 -1.51 11.43
C THR A 193 4.73 -2.31 10.30
N ILE A 194 3.54 -2.84 10.54
CA ILE A 194 2.65 -3.38 9.51
C ILE A 194 1.43 -2.48 9.42
N ILE A 195 1.20 -1.89 8.26
CA ILE A 195 0.05 -1.04 7.96
C ILE A 195 -0.87 -1.80 7.02
N VAL A 196 -2.16 -1.87 7.31
CA VAL A 196 -3.16 -2.28 6.32
C VAL A 196 -3.92 -1.06 5.84
N THR A 197 -4.12 -0.98 4.53
CA THR A 197 -4.84 0.13 3.89
C THR A 197 -5.47 -0.34 2.59
N HIS A 198 -6.45 0.40 2.09
CA HIS A 198 -6.97 0.24 0.74
C HIS A 198 -6.42 1.31 -0.23
N ASP A 199 -5.66 2.28 0.28
CA ASP A 199 -5.07 3.38 -0.49
C ASP A 199 -3.65 3.02 -0.96
N SER A 200 -3.49 2.82 -2.26
CA SER A 200 -2.19 2.48 -2.86
C SER A 200 -1.16 3.60 -2.75
N TYR A 201 -1.56 4.88 -2.75
CA TYR A 201 -0.64 6.00 -2.58
C TYR A 201 -0.06 6.03 -1.16
N GLU A 202 -0.93 5.82 -0.16
CA GLU A 202 -0.50 5.70 1.23
C GLU A 202 0.51 4.55 1.41
N ALA A 203 0.19 3.38 0.86
CA ALA A 203 1.07 2.21 0.95
C ALA A 203 2.40 2.41 0.24
N PHE A 204 2.40 3.00 -0.96
CA PHE A 204 3.63 3.26 -1.72
C PHE A 204 4.50 4.34 -1.09
N TYR A 205 3.89 5.30 -0.39
CA TYR A 205 4.64 6.34 0.30
C TYR A 205 5.25 5.86 1.61
N LEU A 206 4.50 5.11 2.43
CA LEU A 206 4.92 4.68 3.77
C LEU A 206 5.75 3.40 3.76
N GLY A 207 5.40 2.43 2.92
CA GLY A 207 5.97 1.09 2.93
C GLY A 207 7.34 0.98 2.25
N SER A 208 8.25 0.25 2.86
CA SER A 208 9.45 -0.28 2.20
C SER A 208 9.13 -1.53 1.36
N LYS A 209 8.08 -2.24 1.73
CA LYS A 209 7.48 -3.37 1.02
C LYS A 209 5.96 -3.24 1.02
N CYS A 210 5.33 -3.71 -0.08
CA CYS A 210 3.88 -3.76 -0.23
C CYS A 210 3.42 -5.17 -0.57
N GLY A 211 2.44 -5.67 0.18
CA GLY A 211 1.76 -6.93 -0.07
C GLY A 211 0.36 -6.70 -0.63
N ILE A 212 0.01 -7.36 -1.72
CA ILE A 212 -1.32 -7.26 -2.33
C ILE A 212 -2.11 -8.52 -2.00
N ILE A 213 -3.19 -8.37 -1.23
CA ILE A 213 -4.10 -9.46 -0.84
C ILE A 213 -5.35 -9.39 -1.70
N LEU A 214 -5.57 -10.42 -2.52
CA LEU A 214 -6.73 -10.58 -3.40
C LEU A 214 -7.17 -12.04 -3.40
N ASN A 215 -8.47 -12.28 -3.56
CA ASN A 215 -9.02 -13.64 -3.67
C ASN A 215 -8.53 -14.56 -2.53
N GLU A 216 -8.50 -14.04 -1.29
CA GLU A 216 -8.03 -14.75 -0.10
C GLU A 216 -6.55 -15.18 -0.13
N GLU A 217 -5.70 -14.57 -0.96
CA GLU A 217 -4.28 -14.90 -1.10
C GLU A 217 -3.40 -13.65 -1.13
N LEU A 218 -2.15 -13.78 -0.67
CA LEU A 218 -1.10 -12.78 -0.88
C LEU A 218 -0.55 -12.95 -2.30
N LYS A 219 -1.05 -12.15 -3.26
CA LYS A 219 -0.68 -12.29 -4.68
C LYS A 219 0.70 -11.77 -5.00
N GLN A 220 1.12 -10.68 -4.35
CA GLN A 220 2.44 -10.09 -4.56
C GLN A 220 2.95 -9.48 -3.26
N PHE A 221 4.27 -9.59 -3.01
CA PHE A 221 4.95 -8.93 -1.89
C PHE A 221 6.32 -8.45 -2.35
N ASP A 222 6.44 -7.17 -2.63
CA ASP A 222 7.69 -6.57 -3.15
C ASP A 222 7.80 -5.08 -2.74
N ASP A 223 8.89 -4.40 -3.17
CA ASP A 223 8.99 -2.95 -3.03
C ASP A 223 7.89 -2.23 -3.84
N PRO A 224 7.49 -1.01 -3.42
CA PRO A 224 6.41 -0.26 -4.07
C PRO A 224 6.60 -0.08 -5.58
N TYR A 225 7.84 0.19 -6.01
CA TYR A 225 8.17 0.38 -7.43
C TYR A 225 7.84 -0.87 -8.24
N LYS A 226 8.25 -2.06 -7.76
CA LYS A 226 7.95 -3.31 -8.46
C LYS A 226 6.48 -3.68 -8.41
N VAL A 227 5.80 -3.43 -7.29
CA VAL A 227 4.34 -3.67 -7.21
C VAL A 227 3.60 -2.84 -8.26
N TYR A 228 4.04 -1.60 -8.50
CA TYR A 228 3.43 -0.71 -9.48
C TYR A 228 3.83 -1.04 -10.92
N HIS A 229 5.15 -1.11 -11.21
CA HIS A 229 5.65 -1.25 -12.59
C HIS A 229 5.78 -2.71 -13.06
N LEU A 230 5.87 -3.66 -12.14
CA LEU A 230 6.07 -5.09 -12.42
C LEU A 230 5.01 -5.94 -11.71
N PRO A 231 3.71 -5.66 -11.89
CA PRO A 231 2.67 -6.50 -11.31
C PRO A 231 2.80 -7.93 -11.83
N ASN A 232 2.65 -8.91 -10.93
CA ASN A 232 2.89 -10.31 -11.27
C ASN A 232 1.66 -11.04 -11.84
N SER A 233 0.48 -10.43 -11.79
CA SER A 233 -0.77 -11.02 -12.30
C SER A 233 -1.77 -9.96 -12.77
N ILE A 234 -2.70 -10.38 -13.62
CA ILE A 234 -3.80 -9.53 -14.11
C ILE A 234 -4.66 -9.01 -12.96
N GLU A 235 -4.85 -9.81 -11.92
CA GLU A 235 -5.62 -9.40 -10.74
C GLU A 235 -4.96 -8.22 -10.03
N VAL A 236 -3.63 -8.20 -9.93
CA VAL A 236 -2.89 -7.08 -9.33
C VAL A 236 -2.99 -5.84 -10.21
N VAL A 237 -2.87 -5.97 -11.54
CA VAL A 237 -3.08 -4.86 -12.50
C VAL A 237 -4.47 -4.24 -12.31
N ASN A 238 -5.50 -5.07 -12.30
CA ASN A 238 -6.89 -4.62 -12.17
C ASN A 238 -7.16 -3.96 -10.80
N PHE A 239 -6.59 -4.51 -9.73
CA PHE A 239 -6.74 -3.94 -8.39
C PHE A 239 -6.09 -2.56 -8.28
N LEU A 240 -4.87 -2.40 -8.79
CA LEU A 240 -4.18 -1.12 -8.77
C LEU A 240 -4.84 -0.09 -9.69
N ASN A 241 -5.55 -0.53 -10.73
CA ASN A 241 -6.23 0.32 -11.71
C ASN A 241 -5.31 1.44 -12.27
N ARG A 242 -4.07 1.06 -12.61
CA ARG A 242 -3.00 1.99 -13.03
C ARG A 242 -2.48 1.69 -14.44
N GLY A 243 -3.33 1.18 -15.30
CA GLY A 243 -2.99 0.87 -16.68
C GLY A 243 -4.07 0.02 -17.33
N VAL A 244 -3.83 -0.33 -18.58
CA VAL A 244 -4.74 -1.13 -19.42
C VAL A 244 -3.96 -2.27 -20.07
N LEU A 245 -4.63 -3.39 -20.27
CA LEU A 245 -4.07 -4.54 -20.99
C LEU A 245 -4.52 -4.49 -22.46
N ILE A 246 -3.55 -4.45 -23.37
CA ILE A 246 -3.81 -4.48 -24.82
C ILE A 246 -3.31 -5.80 -25.43
N PRO A 247 -4.00 -6.35 -26.46
CA PRO A 247 -3.52 -7.50 -27.20
C PRO A 247 -2.26 -7.14 -27.99
N ALA A 248 -1.27 -8.03 -27.94
CA ALA A 248 -0.03 -7.89 -28.70
C ALA A 248 0.58 -9.25 -29.04
N LYS A 249 1.47 -9.31 -30.02
CA LYS A 249 2.18 -10.51 -30.43
C LYS A 249 3.68 -10.30 -30.34
N VAL A 250 4.38 -11.23 -29.71
CA VAL A 250 5.84 -11.17 -29.60
C VAL A 250 6.50 -11.37 -30.95
N THR A 251 7.31 -10.40 -31.39
CA THR A 251 8.00 -10.42 -32.70
C THR A 251 9.50 -10.65 -32.60
N SER A 252 10.11 -10.31 -31.44
CA SER A 252 11.51 -10.58 -31.12
C SER A 252 11.74 -10.66 -29.62
N PRO A 253 12.94 -11.02 -29.14
CA PRO A 253 13.27 -11.00 -27.71
C PRO A 253 13.16 -9.63 -27.03
N LYS A 254 12.98 -8.56 -27.80
CA LYS A 254 12.87 -7.17 -27.30
C LYS A 254 11.76 -6.37 -27.98
N SER A 255 10.86 -7.02 -28.71
CA SER A 255 9.76 -6.31 -29.39
C SER A 255 8.51 -7.15 -29.48
N LEU A 256 7.39 -6.45 -29.54
CA LEU A 256 6.07 -6.99 -29.83
C LEU A 256 5.31 -6.05 -30.78
N GLU A 257 4.27 -6.57 -31.41
CA GLU A 257 3.40 -5.84 -32.32
C GLU A 257 1.98 -5.82 -31.76
N SER A 258 1.40 -4.64 -31.69
CA SER A 258 0.00 -4.42 -31.35
C SER A 258 -0.74 -3.85 -32.56
N ASN A 259 -1.95 -4.32 -32.84
CA ASN A 259 -2.78 -3.78 -33.90
C ASN A 259 -3.13 -2.30 -33.68
N ASP A 260 -3.21 -1.86 -32.43
CA ASP A 260 -3.60 -0.50 -32.05
C ASP A 260 -2.41 0.49 -32.03
N LEU A 261 -1.24 0.04 -31.60
CA LEU A 261 -0.08 0.90 -31.37
C LEU A 261 1.09 0.62 -32.31
N GLY A 262 1.06 -0.49 -33.07
CA GLY A 262 2.16 -0.96 -33.91
C GLY A 262 3.29 -1.57 -33.10
N THR A 263 4.53 -1.45 -33.60
CA THR A 263 5.72 -2.02 -32.96
C THR A 263 6.07 -1.30 -31.66
N ILE A 264 6.22 -2.07 -30.58
CA ILE A 264 6.65 -1.61 -29.27
C ILE A 264 7.91 -2.37 -28.88
N THR A 265 8.93 -1.65 -28.41
CA THR A 265 10.22 -2.21 -28.02
C THR A 265 10.44 -2.08 -26.51
N GLY A 266 11.24 -2.97 -25.93
CA GLY A 266 11.58 -2.92 -24.50
C GLY A 266 12.15 -4.22 -24.00
N ASN A 267 12.24 -4.34 -22.65
CA ASN A 267 12.75 -5.53 -21.99
C ASN A 267 11.59 -6.33 -21.38
N PHE A 268 11.39 -7.55 -21.85
CA PHE A 268 10.39 -8.44 -21.24
C PHE A 268 10.76 -8.79 -19.80
N THR A 269 9.78 -8.71 -18.89
CA THR A 269 9.96 -9.10 -17.48
C THR A 269 10.11 -10.61 -17.28
N LYS A 270 9.63 -11.40 -18.23
CA LYS A 270 9.84 -12.85 -18.36
C LYS A 270 9.95 -13.21 -19.84
N PRO A 271 10.71 -14.25 -20.21
CA PRO A 271 10.89 -14.63 -21.62
C PRO A 271 9.58 -15.17 -22.22
N PHE A 272 9.32 -14.77 -23.47
CA PHE A 272 8.24 -15.33 -24.30
C PHE A 272 8.80 -15.80 -25.65
N PRO A 273 8.34 -16.95 -26.17
CA PRO A 273 8.67 -17.36 -27.55
C PRO A 273 8.15 -16.35 -28.58
N VAL A 274 8.91 -16.18 -29.66
CA VAL A 274 8.45 -15.37 -30.82
C VAL A 274 7.17 -16.00 -31.39
N GLY A 275 6.20 -15.18 -31.72
CA GLY A 275 4.88 -15.59 -32.21
C GLY A 275 3.83 -15.80 -31.11
N THR A 276 4.19 -15.69 -29.81
CA THR A 276 3.24 -15.80 -28.72
C THR A 276 2.30 -14.60 -28.66
N ASP A 277 1.00 -14.84 -28.56
CA ASP A 277 0.01 -13.82 -28.26
C ASP A 277 0.00 -13.52 -26.76
N VAL A 278 0.06 -12.25 -26.40
CA VAL A 278 0.15 -11.77 -25.02
C VAL A 278 -0.79 -10.58 -24.79
N LYS A 279 -1.07 -10.29 -23.52
CA LYS A 279 -1.67 -9.03 -23.09
C LYS A 279 -0.60 -8.14 -22.50
N LEU A 280 -0.23 -7.06 -23.19
CA LEU A 280 0.73 -6.07 -22.72
C LEU A 280 0.05 -5.08 -21.79
N LEU A 281 0.65 -4.83 -20.64
CA LEU A 281 0.28 -3.72 -19.77
C LEU A 281 0.81 -2.41 -20.35
N ILE A 282 -0.08 -1.43 -20.51
CA ILE A 282 0.25 -0.02 -20.81
C ILE A 282 -0.12 0.82 -19.61
N GLN A 283 0.86 1.48 -19.02
CA GLN A 283 0.66 2.44 -17.92
C GLN A 283 0.55 3.87 -18.48
N PRO A 284 -0.05 4.84 -17.75
CA PRO A 284 -0.26 6.19 -18.27
C PRO A 284 1.01 6.90 -18.72
N GLU A 285 2.15 6.59 -18.10
CA GLU A 285 3.47 7.16 -18.39
C GLU A 285 4.24 6.48 -19.55
N ASP A 286 3.77 5.34 -20.03
CA ASP A 286 4.47 4.57 -21.08
C ASP A 286 4.39 5.22 -22.46
N LEU A 287 3.36 6.00 -22.72
CA LEU A 287 3.13 6.65 -24.01
C LEU A 287 3.44 8.14 -23.91
N GLN A 288 4.27 8.62 -24.84
CA GLN A 288 4.63 10.04 -24.92
C GLN A 288 3.82 10.74 -26.00
N HIS A 289 3.44 11.98 -25.71
CA HIS A 289 2.76 12.86 -26.67
C HIS A 289 3.71 13.37 -27.76
N ASP A 290 3.19 13.47 -28.99
CA ASP A 290 3.86 14.09 -30.13
C ASP A 290 2.83 14.51 -31.21
N ASP A 291 2.56 15.83 -31.30
CA ASP A 291 1.61 16.38 -32.26
C ASP A 291 1.93 16.06 -33.72
N HIS A 292 3.20 15.83 -34.06
CA HIS A 292 3.68 15.53 -35.41
C HIS A 292 3.63 14.03 -35.75
N SER A 293 3.27 13.18 -34.79
CA SER A 293 3.19 11.74 -35.00
C SER A 293 2.09 11.34 -35.98
N ASN A 294 2.38 10.33 -36.80
CA ASN A 294 1.39 9.69 -37.69
C ASN A 294 0.43 8.75 -36.92
N LEU A 295 0.80 8.29 -35.73
CA LEU A 295 -0.08 7.52 -34.86
C LEU A 295 -0.93 8.50 -34.06
N LYS A 296 -2.20 8.64 -34.43
CA LYS A 296 -3.14 9.53 -33.78
C LYS A 296 -4.33 8.75 -33.25
N LEU A 297 -4.61 8.93 -31.95
CA LEU A 297 -5.77 8.36 -31.26
C LEU A 297 -6.76 9.46 -30.91
N GLU A 298 -8.03 9.10 -30.70
CA GLU A 298 -9.08 10.02 -30.34
C GLU A 298 -9.13 10.25 -28.84
N VAL A 299 -9.20 11.51 -28.39
CA VAL A 299 -9.39 11.86 -26.99
C VAL A 299 -10.87 11.68 -26.63
N VAL A 300 -11.15 10.83 -25.65
CA VAL A 300 -12.54 10.60 -25.17
C VAL A 300 -12.80 11.17 -23.77
N ASP A 301 -11.74 11.46 -22.99
CA ASP A 301 -11.84 12.09 -21.68
C ASP A 301 -10.53 12.77 -21.32
N THR A 302 -10.64 13.88 -20.57
CA THR A 302 -9.49 14.65 -20.09
C THR A 302 -9.65 14.98 -18.61
N LYS A 303 -8.66 14.63 -17.80
CA LYS A 303 -8.64 14.92 -16.35
C LYS A 303 -7.46 15.80 -16.00
N PHE A 304 -7.74 17.06 -15.67
CA PHE A 304 -6.71 17.97 -15.15
C PHE A 304 -6.43 17.70 -13.66
N ARG A 305 -5.16 17.59 -13.30
CA ARG A 305 -4.67 17.32 -11.95
C ARG A 305 -3.64 18.34 -11.46
N GLY A 306 -3.78 19.60 -11.88
CA GLY A 306 -2.86 20.68 -11.55
C GLY A 306 -1.55 20.61 -12.36
N THR A 307 -0.64 19.76 -11.97
CA THR A 307 0.67 19.61 -12.64
C THR A 307 0.63 18.73 -13.89
N SER A 308 -0.49 18.07 -14.15
CA SER A 308 -0.61 17.09 -15.23
C SER A 308 -2.04 16.97 -15.76
N PHE A 309 -2.11 16.45 -16.99
CA PHE A 309 -3.33 15.92 -17.58
C PHE A 309 -3.25 14.40 -17.67
N ILE A 310 -4.36 13.72 -17.49
CA ILE A 310 -4.53 12.33 -17.88
C ILE A 310 -5.58 12.32 -18.99
N TYR A 311 -5.12 12.03 -20.21
CA TYR A 311 -5.98 11.82 -21.36
C TYR A 311 -6.39 10.37 -21.44
N THR A 312 -7.66 10.12 -21.70
CA THR A 312 -8.15 8.78 -22.05
C THR A 312 -8.30 8.73 -23.57
N LEU A 313 -7.47 7.91 -24.23
CA LEU A 313 -7.43 7.80 -25.68
C LEU A 313 -8.13 6.52 -26.13
N LYS A 314 -8.91 6.62 -27.21
CA LYS A 314 -9.60 5.49 -27.80
C LYS A 314 -8.79 4.93 -28.97
N THR A 315 -8.49 3.64 -28.92
CA THR A 315 -7.80 2.92 -30.00
C THR A 315 -8.77 2.46 -31.10
N LEU A 316 -8.23 1.93 -32.19
CA LEU A 316 -9.01 1.35 -33.30
C LEU A 316 -9.85 0.15 -32.83
N SER A 317 -9.36 -0.61 -31.86
CA SER A 317 -10.09 -1.74 -31.25
C SER A 317 -11.10 -1.30 -30.16
N ASN A 318 -11.36 0.01 -30.01
CA ASN A 318 -12.17 0.59 -28.93
C ASN A 318 -11.60 0.41 -27.52
N THR A 319 -10.34 0.06 -27.36
CA THR A 319 -9.69 0.02 -26.04
C THR A 319 -9.38 1.44 -25.60
N LEU A 320 -9.64 1.74 -24.31
CA LEU A 320 -9.37 3.04 -23.71
C LEU A 320 -8.00 3.00 -23.01
N ILE A 321 -7.06 3.83 -23.48
CA ILE A 321 -5.70 3.89 -22.94
C ILE A 321 -5.50 5.22 -22.22
N PRO A 322 -5.12 5.22 -20.90
CA PRO A 322 -4.77 6.44 -20.20
C PRO A 322 -3.36 6.88 -20.61
N VAL A 323 -3.18 8.18 -20.83
CA VAL A 323 -1.86 8.78 -21.12
C VAL A 323 -1.62 9.99 -20.24
N PHE A 324 -0.48 10.01 -19.56
CA PHE A 324 -0.04 11.08 -18.71
C PHE A 324 0.74 12.13 -19.49
N VAL A 325 0.39 13.43 -19.30
CA VAL A 325 1.10 14.56 -19.92
C VAL A 325 1.28 15.65 -18.87
N HIS A 326 2.48 16.24 -18.81
CA HIS A 326 2.71 17.39 -17.93
C HIS A 326 1.88 18.62 -18.36
N SER A 327 1.36 19.40 -17.40
CA SER A 327 0.50 20.55 -17.66
C SER A 327 1.19 21.74 -18.37
N HIS A 328 2.53 21.76 -18.38
CA HIS A 328 3.30 22.75 -19.14
C HIS A 328 3.37 22.48 -20.65
N HIS A 329 2.62 21.49 -21.13
CA HIS A 329 2.50 21.23 -22.56
C HIS A 329 1.78 22.41 -23.23
N ILE A 330 2.32 22.89 -24.35
CA ILE A 330 1.85 24.10 -25.03
C ILE A 330 0.46 23.90 -25.67
N HIS A 331 0.11 22.65 -26.01
CA HIS A 331 -1.13 22.28 -26.65
C HIS A 331 -1.97 21.41 -25.73
N GLN A 332 -3.13 21.93 -25.32
CA GLN A 332 -4.14 21.17 -24.60
C GLN A 332 -5.12 20.58 -25.63
N HIS A 333 -5.35 19.26 -25.54
CA HIS A 333 -6.31 18.57 -26.40
C HIS A 333 -7.69 18.55 -25.76
N GLU A 334 -8.70 18.83 -26.57
CA GLU A 334 -10.10 18.68 -26.17
C GLU A 334 -10.64 17.28 -26.51
N VAL A 335 -11.84 16.96 -25.96
CA VAL A 335 -12.54 15.73 -26.33
C VAL A 335 -12.86 15.74 -27.81
N ASP A 336 -12.80 14.59 -28.48
CA ASP A 336 -12.95 14.35 -29.91
C ASP A 336 -11.76 14.83 -30.78
N GLU A 337 -10.75 15.47 -30.21
CA GLU A 337 -9.51 15.77 -30.94
C GLU A 337 -8.62 14.55 -31.12
N LYS A 338 -7.66 14.68 -32.04
CA LYS A 338 -6.65 13.66 -32.31
C LYS A 338 -5.38 13.93 -31.54
N PHE A 339 -5.00 12.98 -30.71
CA PHE A 339 -3.80 13.00 -29.88
C PHE A 339 -2.70 12.15 -30.51
N GLY A 340 -1.56 12.75 -30.83
CA GLY A 340 -0.41 12.05 -31.42
C GLY A 340 0.41 11.29 -30.39
N ILE A 341 0.72 10.04 -30.67
CA ILE A 341 1.62 9.19 -29.87
C ILE A 341 2.99 9.15 -30.51
N LYS A 342 4.03 9.54 -29.76
CA LYS A 342 5.42 9.55 -30.22
C LYS A 342 5.88 8.16 -30.68
N ARG A 343 6.58 8.12 -31.81
CA ARG A 343 7.20 6.90 -32.36
C ARG A 343 8.72 7.09 -32.52
N PRO A 344 9.52 6.02 -32.36
CA PRO A 344 9.14 4.65 -31.97
C PRO A 344 8.68 4.56 -30.53
N ILE A 345 7.74 3.64 -30.24
CA ILE A 345 7.28 3.40 -28.87
C ILE A 345 8.32 2.50 -28.19
N HIS A 346 8.81 2.98 -27.04
CA HIS A 346 9.72 2.21 -26.18
C HIS A 346 9.20 2.19 -24.75
N ILE A 347 9.00 1.00 -24.20
CA ILE A 347 8.57 0.76 -22.82
C ILE A 347 9.66 -0.01 -22.12
N GLU A 348 10.22 0.55 -21.05
CA GLU A 348 11.38 -0.03 -20.37
C GLU A 348 11.12 -1.48 -19.91
N HIS A 349 9.94 -1.73 -19.34
CA HIS A 349 9.51 -3.03 -18.82
C HIS A 349 8.27 -3.52 -19.57
N LEU A 350 8.44 -4.48 -20.48
CA LEU A 350 7.32 -5.13 -21.15
C LEU A 350 6.68 -6.16 -20.22
N VAL A 351 5.67 -5.72 -19.46
CA VAL A 351 4.90 -6.58 -18.55
C VAL A 351 3.78 -7.23 -19.35
N CYS A 352 3.90 -8.53 -19.59
CA CYS A 352 2.98 -9.31 -20.41
C CYS A 352 2.42 -10.52 -19.64
N PHE A 353 1.16 -10.85 -19.99
CA PHE A 353 0.40 -11.97 -19.42
C PHE A 353 -0.14 -12.88 -20.50
#